data_e88942ebf0b5278a4ce66a8457ade8b1
#
_entry.id   e88942ebf0b5278a4ce66a8457ade8b1
#
_cell.length_a   1.000
_cell.length_b   1.000
_cell.length_c   1.000
_cell.angle_alpha   90.00
_cell.angle_beta   90.00
_cell.angle_gamma   90.00
#
_symmetry.space_group_name_H-M   'P 1'
#
loop_
_entity.id
_entity.type
_entity.pdbx_description
1 polymer ?
#
loop_
_entity_poly.entity_id
_entity_poly.type
_entity_poly.pdbx_seq_one_letter_code
_entity_poly.pdbx_strand_id
1 'polypeptide(L)'
;TFNNTKIFKGTYGIIPEGPFVPLPEEIIDLEGVVKKNYFVEPLLRVQWVGEPVLKDDGTFEVQVKITRGTDNPDYQQPLEEAWLFVSQIDYVSNAPGAYSTKLSTNLTQADLRNYTLGDILTIRTGYPNGWNGGTGDPQKIDGSYKRPYFLRFGARTSKSFSSIKRYNFTDV
;
A
#
# COMPACT_ATOMS: atom_id res chain seq x y z
N THR A 1 -4.89 13.28 1.31
CA THR A 1 -5.35 14.69 1.42
C THR A 1 -5.44 15.29 0.03
N PHE A 2 -6.59 15.82 -0.34
CA PHE A 2 -6.76 16.63 -1.54
C PHE A 2 -6.64 18.09 -1.12
N ASN A 3 -5.53 18.72 -1.48
CA ASN A 3 -5.29 20.12 -1.17
C ASN A 3 -5.52 20.98 -2.41
N ASN A 4 -6.19 22.11 -2.23
CA ASN A 4 -6.37 23.15 -3.27
C ASN A 4 -7.00 22.65 -4.58
N THR A 5 -7.94 21.71 -4.50
CA THR A 5 -8.73 21.34 -5.68
C THR A 5 -9.63 22.53 -6.04
N LYS A 6 -9.43 23.07 -7.25
CA LYS A 6 -10.27 24.17 -7.77
C LYS A 6 -11.44 23.58 -8.55
N ILE A 7 -12.65 23.83 -8.06
CA ILE A 7 -13.90 23.47 -8.74
C ILE A 7 -14.80 24.69 -8.79
N PHE A 8 -15.75 24.68 -9.71
CA PHE A 8 -16.71 25.78 -9.82
C PHE A 8 -17.67 25.81 -8.64
N LYS A 9 -18.24 27.00 -8.36
CA LYS A 9 -19.35 27.16 -7.42
C LYS A 9 -20.53 26.27 -7.87
N GLY A 10 -21.14 25.56 -6.93
CA GLY A 10 -22.29 24.68 -7.21
C GLY A 10 -22.52 23.63 -6.15
N THR A 11 -23.53 22.82 -6.35
CA THR A 11 -23.89 21.68 -5.49
C THR A 11 -23.25 20.42 -6.03
N TYR A 12 -22.57 19.66 -5.17
CA TYR A 12 -21.81 18.45 -5.54
C TYR A 12 -22.12 17.30 -4.60
N GLY A 13 -22.26 16.09 -5.16
CA GLY A 13 -22.18 14.85 -4.43
C GLY A 13 -20.72 14.42 -4.27
N ILE A 14 -20.27 14.19 -3.04
CA ILE A 14 -18.93 13.73 -2.75
C ILE A 14 -18.97 12.33 -2.14
N ILE A 15 -18.26 11.41 -2.77
CA ILE A 15 -18.09 10.05 -2.27
C ILE A 15 -16.58 9.83 -2.08
N PRO A 16 -16.07 9.76 -0.84
CA PRO A 16 -14.69 9.36 -0.60
C PRO A 16 -14.48 7.90 -1.00
N GLU A 17 -13.45 7.63 -1.79
CA GLU A 17 -13.11 6.29 -2.23
C GLU A 17 -11.72 5.88 -1.78
N GLY A 18 -11.57 4.64 -1.31
CA GLY A 18 -10.29 4.11 -0.82
C GLY A 18 -10.41 2.66 -0.35
N PRO A 19 -9.33 2.11 0.21
CA PRO A 19 -9.32 0.76 0.80
C PRO A 19 -9.90 0.77 2.23
N PHE A 20 -11.11 1.28 2.37
CA PHE A 20 -11.84 1.42 3.62
C PHE A 20 -13.32 1.08 3.43
N VAL A 21 -14.04 0.90 4.52
CA VAL A 21 -15.49 0.70 4.49
C VAL A 21 -16.13 1.88 3.77
N PRO A 22 -16.93 1.67 2.71
CA PRO A 22 -17.50 2.74 1.93
C PRO A 22 -18.30 3.73 2.76
N LEU A 23 -18.12 5.00 2.48
CA LEU A 23 -18.90 6.08 3.06
C LEU A 23 -20.09 6.44 2.15
N PRO A 24 -21.20 6.91 2.69
CA PRO A 24 -22.32 7.42 1.90
C PRO A 24 -21.91 8.67 1.13
N GLU A 25 -22.62 8.92 0.04
CA GLU A 25 -22.54 10.21 -0.67
C GLU A 25 -22.97 11.35 0.26
N GLU A 26 -22.19 12.41 0.25
CA GLU A 26 -22.53 13.65 0.94
C GLU A 26 -22.74 14.77 -0.06
N ILE A 27 -23.90 15.44 0.02
CA ILE A 27 -24.19 16.60 -0.83
C ILE A 27 -23.66 17.85 -0.14
N ILE A 28 -22.85 18.62 -0.85
CA ILE A 28 -22.29 19.88 -0.37
C ILE A 28 -22.52 21.02 -1.37
N ASP A 29 -22.82 22.19 -0.86
CA ASP A 29 -22.88 23.43 -1.63
C ASP A 29 -21.55 24.17 -1.50
N LEU A 30 -20.88 24.38 -2.64
CA LEU A 30 -19.61 25.07 -2.73
C LEU A 30 -19.83 26.54 -3.13
N GLU A 31 -19.71 27.43 -2.13
CA GLU A 31 -19.78 28.89 -2.35
C GLU A 31 -18.44 29.58 -2.11
N GLY A 32 -17.41 28.84 -1.74
CA GLY A 32 -16.08 29.36 -1.39
C GLY A 32 -15.13 28.22 -1.01
N VAL A 33 -14.23 28.48 -0.05
CA VAL A 33 -13.30 27.47 0.45
C VAL A 33 -14.01 26.55 1.44
N VAL A 34 -14.12 25.28 1.10
CA VAL A 34 -14.64 24.24 1.97
C VAL A 34 -13.50 23.34 2.44
N LYS A 35 -13.42 23.11 3.76
CA LYS A 35 -12.53 22.12 4.37
C LYS A 35 -13.40 21.01 4.93
N LYS A 36 -13.15 19.79 4.49
CA LYS A 36 -13.90 18.62 4.94
C LYS A 36 -12.95 17.52 5.37
N ASN A 37 -13.19 16.92 6.53
CA ASN A 37 -12.48 15.75 7.03
C ASN A 37 -13.44 14.57 7.05
N TYR A 38 -12.95 13.41 6.60
CA TYR A 38 -13.68 12.15 6.68
C TYR A 38 -12.98 11.21 7.64
N PHE A 39 -13.74 10.59 8.52
CA PHE A 39 -13.27 9.47 9.34
C PHE A 39 -13.51 8.18 8.56
N VAL A 40 -12.46 7.46 8.28
CA VAL A 40 -12.52 6.22 7.50
C VAL A 40 -12.10 5.04 8.35
N GLU A 41 -12.77 3.92 8.16
CA GLU A 41 -12.42 2.63 8.76
C GLU A 41 -11.69 1.80 7.71
N PRO A 42 -10.34 1.66 7.78
CA PRO A 42 -9.58 0.96 6.76
C PRO A 42 -9.90 -0.53 6.76
N LEU A 43 -9.76 -1.21 5.62
CA LEU A 43 -9.94 -2.67 5.57
C LEU A 43 -8.78 -3.40 6.24
N LEU A 44 -7.59 -2.88 6.07
CA LEU A 44 -6.36 -3.40 6.67
C LEU A 44 -5.59 -2.26 7.34
N ARG A 45 -4.87 -2.61 8.37
CA ARG A 45 -3.80 -1.77 8.95
C ARG A 45 -2.47 -2.44 8.66
N VAL A 46 -1.55 -1.68 8.11
CA VAL A 46 -0.22 -2.17 7.72
C VAL A 46 0.82 -1.32 8.43
N GLN A 47 1.74 -1.96 9.14
CA GLN A 47 2.71 -1.29 9.97
C GLN A 47 4.09 -1.89 9.78
N TRP A 48 5.12 -1.04 9.78
CA TRP A 48 6.51 -1.48 9.89
C TRP A 48 6.78 -2.10 11.26
N VAL A 49 7.64 -3.10 11.28
CA VAL A 49 8.18 -3.70 12.50
C VAL A 49 9.70 -3.55 12.46
N GLY A 50 10.22 -2.56 13.19
CA GLY A 50 11.64 -2.20 13.14
C GLY A 50 12.04 -1.48 11.86
N GLU A 51 13.36 -1.32 11.67
CA GLU A 51 13.96 -0.61 10.55
C GLU A 51 14.36 -1.58 9.42
N PRO A 52 14.36 -1.12 8.15
CA PRO A 52 14.89 -1.90 7.04
C PRO A 52 16.38 -2.24 7.23
N VAL A 53 16.77 -3.46 6.92
CA VAL A 53 18.15 -3.95 7.03
C VAL A 53 18.72 -4.24 5.65
N LEU A 54 19.78 -3.54 5.26
CA LEU A 54 20.52 -3.85 4.05
C LEU A 54 21.31 -5.16 4.26
N LYS A 55 21.11 -6.13 3.38
CA LYS A 55 21.79 -7.44 3.41
C LYS A 55 23.02 -7.43 2.50
N ASP A 56 23.97 -8.33 2.75
CA ASP A 56 25.20 -8.47 1.96
C ASP A 56 24.93 -8.81 0.49
N ASP A 57 23.78 -9.39 0.18
CA ASP A 57 23.36 -9.69 -1.18
C ASP A 57 22.78 -8.48 -1.94
N GLY A 58 22.78 -7.29 -1.35
CA GLY A 58 22.29 -6.06 -1.95
C GLY A 58 20.76 -5.92 -1.96
N THR A 59 20.05 -6.69 -1.12
CA THR A 59 18.60 -6.51 -0.88
C THR A 59 18.34 -5.79 0.43
N PHE A 60 17.19 -5.14 0.58
CA PHE A 60 16.67 -4.73 1.88
C PHE A 60 15.74 -5.80 2.42
N GLU A 61 15.96 -6.21 3.66
CA GLU A 61 15.03 -7.02 4.43
C GLU A 61 14.20 -6.11 5.33
N VAL A 62 12.89 -6.32 5.32
CA VAL A 62 11.94 -5.56 6.12
C VAL A 62 11.00 -6.51 6.84
N GLN A 63 10.46 -6.05 7.95
CA GLN A 63 9.40 -6.72 8.69
C GLN A 63 8.15 -5.85 8.71
N VAL A 64 7.01 -6.46 8.45
CA VAL A 64 5.71 -5.78 8.44
C VAL A 64 4.69 -6.61 9.22
N LYS A 65 3.70 -5.92 9.76
CA LYS A 65 2.54 -6.52 10.40
C LYS A 65 1.28 -6.02 9.70
N ILE A 66 0.44 -6.97 9.27
CA ILE A 66 -0.85 -6.67 8.65
C ILE A 66 -1.95 -7.16 9.58
N THR A 67 -2.86 -6.28 9.95
CA THR A 67 -4.02 -6.59 10.79
C THR A 67 -5.31 -6.14 10.13
N ARG A 68 -6.46 -6.62 10.60
CA ARG A 68 -7.75 -6.07 10.21
C ARG A 68 -7.88 -4.64 10.72
N GLY A 69 -8.43 -3.79 9.88
CA GLY A 69 -8.76 -2.42 10.24
C GLY A 69 -10.23 -2.23 10.59
N THR A 70 -11.08 -3.22 10.27
CA THR A 70 -12.51 -3.25 10.54
C THR A 70 -12.94 -4.62 11.04
N ASP A 71 -13.91 -4.66 11.95
CA ASP A 71 -14.56 -5.89 12.41
C ASP A 71 -15.84 -6.20 11.62
N ASN A 72 -16.20 -5.36 10.66
CA ASN A 72 -17.40 -5.54 9.84
C ASN A 72 -17.28 -6.84 9.01
N PRO A 73 -18.22 -7.81 9.16
CA PRO A 73 -18.17 -9.11 8.50
C PRO A 73 -18.19 -9.03 6.97
N ASP A 74 -18.79 -7.99 6.39
CA ASP A 74 -18.85 -7.79 4.95
C ASP A 74 -17.49 -7.44 4.33
N TYR A 75 -16.47 -7.18 5.15
CA TYR A 75 -15.13 -6.75 4.73
C TYR A 75 -14.01 -7.65 5.28
N GLN A 76 -14.32 -8.91 5.60
CA GLN A 76 -13.36 -9.91 6.11
C GLN A 76 -12.74 -10.79 5.02
N GLN A 77 -12.71 -10.34 3.76
CA GLN A 77 -12.13 -11.10 2.65
C GLN A 77 -10.64 -11.40 2.91
N PRO A 78 -10.12 -12.52 2.38
CA PRO A 78 -8.71 -12.87 2.51
C PRO A 78 -7.80 -11.84 1.83
N LEU A 79 -6.53 -11.85 2.22
CA LEU A 79 -5.49 -11.13 1.49
C LEU A 79 -5.38 -11.69 0.07
N GLU A 80 -5.30 -10.80 -0.90
CA GLU A 80 -5.16 -11.16 -2.30
C GLU A 80 -3.77 -10.86 -2.83
N GLU A 81 -3.21 -9.73 -2.45
CA GLU A 81 -1.95 -9.26 -2.97
C GLU A 81 -1.31 -8.28 -1.99
N ALA A 82 0.02 -8.31 -1.93
CA ALA A 82 0.78 -7.30 -1.24
C ALA A 82 2.05 -6.97 -2.02
N TRP A 83 2.59 -5.79 -1.82
CA TRP A 83 3.81 -5.32 -2.47
C TRP A 83 4.72 -4.60 -1.48
N LEU A 84 6.01 -4.90 -1.58
CA LEU A 84 7.06 -4.05 -1.06
C LEU A 84 7.56 -3.18 -2.21
N PHE A 85 7.09 -1.95 -2.26
CA PHE A 85 7.47 -0.97 -3.26
C PHE A 85 8.81 -0.32 -2.90
N VAL A 86 9.68 -0.17 -3.88
CA VAL A 86 10.98 0.49 -3.76
C VAL A 86 11.06 1.62 -4.75
N SER A 87 11.47 2.80 -4.31
CA SER A 87 11.64 3.98 -5.15
C SER A 87 12.92 4.74 -4.83
N GLN A 88 13.40 5.55 -5.76
CA GLN A 88 14.48 6.52 -5.55
C GLN A 88 13.95 7.94 -5.28
N ILE A 89 12.64 8.11 -5.28
CA ILE A 89 11.96 9.35 -4.92
C ILE A 89 11.04 9.09 -3.73
N ASP A 90 10.78 10.10 -2.93
CA ASP A 90 9.97 10.03 -1.70
C ASP A 90 8.47 9.76 -1.95
N TYR A 91 8.00 9.95 -3.17
CA TYR A 91 6.64 9.57 -3.57
C TYR A 91 6.58 8.10 -3.99
N VAL A 92 6.31 7.21 -3.05
CA VAL A 92 6.21 5.76 -3.29
C VAL A 92 4.75 5.33 -3.27
N SER A 93 4.26 4.76 -4.38
CA SER A 93 2.90 4.23 -4.49
C SER A 93 2.83 3.13 -5.56
N ASN A 94 1.64 2.55 -5.74
CA ASN A 94 1.37 1.60 -6.81
C ASN A 94 1.11 2.26 -8.18
N ALA A 95 1.27 3.59 -8.29
CA ALA A 95 1.12 4.28 -9.56
C ALA A 95 2.30 3.99 -10.50
N PRO A 96 2.07 3.88 -11.82
CA PRO A 96 3.14 3.71 -12.79
C PRO A 96 4.20 4.82 -12.66
N GLY A 97 5.48 4.42 -12.58
CA GLY A 97 6.60 5.35 -12.43
C GLY A 97 6.89 5.81 -11.00
N ALA A 98 6.02 5.50 -10.02
CA ALA A 98 6.24 5.84 -8.60
C ALA A 98 7.05 4.77 -7.84
N TYR A 99 7.46 3.69 -8.50
CA TYR A 99 8.28 2.62 -7.93
C TYR A 99 9.13 1.93 -8.99
N SER A 100 10.20 1.28 -8.56
CA SER A 100 11.03 0.44 -9.42
C SER A 100 10.37 -0.94 -9.58
N THR A 101 9.96 -1.27 -10.78
CA THR A 101 9.39 -2.60 -11.09
C THR A 101 10.37 -3.74 -10.89
N LYS A 102 11.69 -3.48 -10.95
CA LYS A 102 12.74 -4.49 -10.76
C LYS A 102 13.06 -4.73 -9.28
N LEU A 103 13.14 -3.65 -8.50
CA LEU A 103 13.57 -3.72 -7.10
C LEU A 103 12.43 -4.01 -6.13
N SER A 104 11.19 -3.78 -6.55
CA SER A 104 10.02 -4.07 -5.74
C SER A 104 9.73 -5.57 -5.67
N THR A 105 9.02 -5.99 -4.64
CA THR A 105 8.65 -7.39 -4.44
C THR A 105 7.15 -7.54 -4.43
N ASN A 106 6.63 -8.44 -5.26
CA ASN A 106 5.23 -8.83 -5.29
C ASN A 106 5.00 -10.06 -4.41
N LEU A 107 4.00 -9.99 -3.54
CA LEU A 107 3.46 -11.13 -2.83
C LEU A 107 2.09 -11.47 -3.43
N THR A 108 2.02 -12.62 -4.06
CA THR A 108 0.80 -13.15 -4.65
C THR A 108 -0.10 -13.76 -3.58
N GLN A 109 -1.33 -14.09 -3.93
CA GLN A 109 -2.23 -14.84 -3.04
C GLN A 109 -1.61 -16.18 -2.59
N ALA A 110 -0.82 -16.84 -3.46
CA ALA A 110 -0.13 -18.08 -3.10
C ALA A 110 0.92 -17.87 -2.01
N ASP A 111 1.64 -16.75 -2.05
CA ASP A 111 2.62 -16.37 -1.03
C ASP A 111 1.94 -16.03 0.32
N LEU A 112 0.76 -15.45 0.25
CA LEU A 112 0.03 -14.95 1.43
C LEU A 112 -0.92 -15.99 2.06
N ARG A 113 -1.18 -17.12 1.39
CA ARG A 113 -2.17 -18.13 1.86
C ARG A 113 -1.88 -18.71 3.24
N ASN A 114 -0.60 -18.78 3.63
CA ASN A 114 -0.16 -19.30 4.92
C ASN A 114 0.14 -18.20 5.95
N TYR A 115 -0.04 -16.94 5.57
CA TYR A 115 0.17 -15.81 6.46
C TYR A 115 -1.06 -15.59 7.34
N THR A 116 -0.86 -15.58 8.63
CA THR A 116 -1.90 -15.25 9.61
C THR A 116 -1.85 -13.75 9.89
N LEU A 117 -3.00 -13.07 9.74
CA LEU A 117 -3.09 -11.65 10.09
C LEU A 117 -2.72 -11.43 11.56
N GLY A 118 -1.84 -10.47 11.77
CA GLY A 118 -1.28 -10.17 13.09
C GLY A 118 0.12 -10.72 13.32
N ASP A 119 0.57 -11.69 12.51
CA ASP A 119 1.93 -12.19 12.57
C ASP A 119 2.92 -11.21 11.91
N ILE A 120 4.21 -11.40 12.16
CA ILE A 120 5.27 -10.65 11.50
C ILE A 120 5.62 -11.33 10.19
N LEU A 121 5.50 -10.59 9.09
CA LEU A 121 5.94 -11.00 7.77
C LEU A 121 7.32 -10.42 7.48
N THR A 122 8.32 -11.29 7.31
CA THR A 122 9.67 -10.90 6.85
C THR A 122 9.76 -11.07 5.35
N ILE A 123 10.19 -10.02 4.65
CA ILE A 123 10.24 -9.96 3.19
C ILE A 123 11.47 -9.17 2.73
N ARG A 124 11.98 -9.46 1.53
CA ARG A 124 13.09 -8.73 0.92
C ARG A 124 12.68 -8.05 -0.38
N THR A 125 13.42 -7.02 -0.75
CA THR A 125 13.30 -6.36 -2.06
C THR A 125 13.81 -7.25 -3.19
N GLY A 126 13.39 -6.97 -4.43
CA GLY A 126 13.99 -7.57 -5.63
C GLY A 126 13.29 -8.80 -6.20
N TYR A 127 12.05 -9.09 -5.80
CA TYR A 127 11.28 -10.24 -6.30
C TYR A 127 10.02 -9.78 -7.07
N PRO A 128 10.18 -9.17 -8.25
CA PRO A 128 9.05 -8.58 -8.98
C PRO A 128 8.04 -9.60 -9.53
N ASN A 129 8.47 -10.85 -9.74
CA ASN A 129 7.66 -11.93 -10.32
C ASN A 129 7.05 -12.86 -9.26
N GLY A 130 7.09 -12.47 -7.99
CA GLY A 130 6.58 -13.23 -6.86
C GLY A 130 7.65 -13.55 -5.83
N TRP A 131 7.23 -13.56 -4.57
CA TRP A 131 8.15 -13.76 -3.45
C TRP A 131 8.62 -15.22 -3.29
N ASN A 132 7.71 -16.19 -3.47
CA ASN A 132 7.99 -17.64 -3.32
C ASN A 132 8.86 -18.00 -2.10
N GLY A 133 8.64 -17.34 -0.97
CA GLY A 133 9.45 -17.51 0.25
C GLY A 133 10.87 -16.96 0.13
N GLY A 134 11.13 -16.08 -0.83
CA GLY A 134 12.46 -15.52 -1.09
C GLY A 134 13.42 -16.46 -1.81
N THR A 135 12.90 -17.47 -2.50
CA THR A 135 13.70 -18.36 -3.33
C THR A 135 13.95 -17.76 -4.71
N GLY A 136 15.14 -17.93 -5.24
CA GLY A 136 15.56 -17.37 -6.52
C GLY A 136 16.56 -16.22 -6.36
N ASP A 137 17.03 -15.70 -7.50
CA ASP A 137 17.98 -14.59 -7.54
C ASP A 137 17.22 -13.24 -7.47
N PRO A 138 17.37 -12.48 -6.38
CA PRO A 138 16.75 -11.17 -6.28
C PRO A 138 17.42 -10.17 -7.22
N GLN A 139 16.66 -9.20 -7.68
CA GLN A 139 17.20 -8.00 -8.31
C GLN A 139 17.87 -7.13 -7.25
N LYS A 140 19.17 -6.92 -7.39
CA LYS A 140 20.00 -6.26 -6.38
C LYS A 140 19.99 -4.75 -6.53
N ILE A 141 20.12 -4.06 -5.42
CA ILE A 141 20.38 -2.63 -5.41
C ILE A 141 21.84 -2.43 -5.83
N ASP A 142 22.05 -1.57 -6.84
CA ASP A 142 23.39 -1.18 -7.25
C ASP A 142 24.03 -0.31 -6.16
N GLY A 143 25.01 -0.90 -5.45
CA GLY A 143 25.77 -0.24 -4.39
C GLY A 143 26.90 0.65 -4.90
N SER A 144 27.13 0.75 -6.22
CA SER A 144 28.22 1.56 -6.81
C SER A 144 28.03 3.07 -6.59
N TYR A 145 26.79 3.51 -6.28
CA TYR A 145 26.47 4.90 -5.94
C TYR A 145 25.64 4.96 -4.66
N LYS A 146 25.98 5.84 -3.75
CA LYS A 146 25.13 6.16 -2.60
C LYS A 146 23.88 6.90 -3.10
N ARG A 147 22.74 6.26 -2.99
CA ARG A 147 21.41 6.83 -3.34
C ARG A 147 20.44 6.59 -2.20
N PRO A 148 19.52 7.52 -1.94
CA PRO A 148 18.40 7.24 -1.06
C PRO A 148 17.47 6.21 -1.74
N TYR A 149 16.92 5.31 -0.94
CA TYR A 149 15.84 4.45 -1.35
C TYR A 149 14.71 4.61 -0.35
N PHE A 150 13.51 4.72 -0.88
CA PHE A 150 12.29 4.85 -0.11
C PHE A 150 11.51 3.56 -0.27
N LEU A 151 11.03 3.04 0.84
CA LEU A 151 10.28 1.80 0.91
C LEU A 151 8.86 2.09 1.37
N ARG A 152 7.89 1.43 0.76
CA ARG A 152 6.51 1.44 1.19
C ARG A 152 5.90 0.07 1.00
N PHE A 153 5.23 -0.44 2.02
CA PHE A 153 4.53 -1.70 1.88
C PHE A 153 3.03 -1.44 1.74
N GLY A 154 2.39 -2.17 0.83
CA GLY A 154 0.95 -2.09 0.59
C GLY A 154 0.33 -3.47 0.52
N ALA A 155 -0.83 -3.63 1.15
CA ALA A 155 -1.60 -4.86 1.10
C ALA A 155 -3.06 -4.58 0.73
N ARG A 156 -3.70 -5.52 0.05
CA ARG A 156 -5.12 -5.47 -0.28
C ARG A 156 -5.81 -6.81 -0.09
N THR A 157 -7.10 -6.74 0.18
CA THR A 157 -7.99 -7.91 0.19
C THR A 157 -8.58 -8.18 -1.19
N SER A 158 -9.24 -9.30 -1.37
CA SER A 158 -10.00 -9.62 -2.59
C SER A 158 -11.29 -8.79 -2.75
N LYS A 159 -11.61 -7.91 -1.81
CA LYS A 159 -12.74 -6.98 -1.97
C LYS A 159 -12.47 -6.03 -3.14
N SER A 160 -13.34 -6.09 -4.12
CA SER A 160 -13.29 -5.17 -5.27
C SER A 160 -14.00 -3.86 -4.95
N PHE A 161 -13.31 -2.75 -5.23
CA PHE A 161 -13.88 -1.40 -5.20
C PHE A 161 -13.69 -0.77 -6.58
N SER A 162 -14.50 -1.15 -7.53
CA SER A 162 -14.30 -0.81 -8.94
C SER A 162 -13.12 -1.55 -9.60
N SER A 163 -12.71 -1.15 -10.80
CA SER A 163 -11.59 -1.73 -11.54
C SER A 163 -10.20 -1.34 -11.01
N ILE A 164 -10.13 -0.46 -9.99
CA ILE A 164 -8.86 0.06 -9.48
C ILE A 164 -8.40 -0.76 -8.29
N LYS A 165 -7.16 -1.27 -8.33
CA LYS A 165 -6.52 -1.91 -7.17
C LYS A 165 -6.23 -0.87 -6.10
N ARG A 166 -6.80 -1.04 -4.91
CA ARG A 166 -6.63 -0.13 -3.78
C ARG A 166 -5.92 -0.85 -2.64
N TYR A 167 -4.79 -0.32 -2.23
CA TYR A 167 -3.97 -0.87 -1.15
C TYR A 167 -4.08 -0.03 0.11
N ASN A 168 -4.07 -0.70 1.27
CA ASN A 168 -3.71 -0.07 2.53
C ASN A 168 -2.18 -0.06 2.62
N PHE A 169 -1.61 1.09 2.93
CA PHE A 169 -0.16 1.30 2.91
C PHE A 169 0.40 1.58 4.30
N THR A 170 1.70 1.25 4.48
CA THR A 170 2.54 1.83 5.54
C THR A 170 2.83 3.30 5.25
N ASP A 171 3.35 4.01 6.23
CA ASP A 171 4.07 5.26 5.98
C ASP A 171 5.34 4.98 5.13
N VAL A 172 5.93 6.02 4.55
CA VAL A 172 7.15 5.93 3.72
C VAL A 172 8.37 6.01 4.61
#